data_341659556271674a1d7f23affcd57623
#
_entry.id   341659556271674a1d7f23affcd57623
#
_cell.length_a   1.000
_cell.length_b   1.000
_cell.length_c   1.000
_cell.angle_alpha   90.00
_cell.angle_beta   90.00
_cell.angle_gamma   90.00
#
_symmetry.space_group_name_H-M   'P 1'
#
loop_
_entity.id
_entity.type
_entity.pdbx_description
1 polymer ?
#
loop_
_entity_poly.entity_id
_entity_poly.type
_entity_poly.pdbx_seq_one_letter_code
_entity_poly.pdbx_strand_id
1 'polypeptide(L)'
;MKISGPFVVACLAGLLSGLDTSVNIAFPAITAAFEIDVSQIQWVVVSFVLTYSVLLLPAGRLGDRIGHGRIMVIGIVVQGLAFVWCSLASSFEFFLLARVSQGASMALILGTAPALVTLSVSERHQPRALGIFAMTTAAGLAAGAPVGGLLLQAWDWQSVYAFRVPYMGVLLVAALLSGLHRPGVMKSKQPLDLFLSLIHI
;
A
#
# COMPACT_ATOMS: atom_id res chain seq x y z
N MET A 1 -10.67 -22.63 8.19
CA MET A 1 -10.06 -21.81 7.15
C MET A 1 -8.57 -22.17 7.08
N LYS A 2 -8.08 -22.72 5.99
CA LYS A 2 -6.62 -22.88 5.79
C LYS A 2 -6.03 -21.51 5.44
N ILE A 3 -5.05 -21.07 6.22
CA ILE A 3 -4.33 -19.83 5.96
C ILE A 3 -3.37 -20.10 4.78
N SER A 4 -3.56 -19.40 3.67
CA SER A 4 -2.68 -19.50 2.50
C SER A 4 -1.65 -18.36 2.48
N GLY A 5 -0.51 -18.56 1.80
CA GLY A 5 0.51 -17.53 1.67
C GLY A 5 -0.02 -16.21 1.08
N PRO A 6 -0.80 -16.24 -0.02
CA PRO A 6 -1.41 -15.04 -0.58
C PRO A 6 -2.30 -14.26 0.39
N PHE A 7 -3.05 -14.95 1.24
CA PHE A 7 -3.86 -14.32 2.28
C PHE A 7 -2.99 -13.58 3.30
N VAL A 8 -1.90 -14.19 3.76
CA VAL A 8 -0.98 -13.56 4.70
C VAL A 8 -0.34 -12.31 4.10
N VAL A 9 0.12 -12.39 2.84
CA VAL A 9 0.70 -11.25 2.12
C VAL A 9 -0.30 -10.09 2.02
N ALA A 10 -1.56 -10.37 1.68
CA ALA A 10 -2.60 -9.34 1.61
C ALA A 10 -2.85 -8.68 2.98
N CYS A 11 -2.90 -9.46 4.06
CA CYS A 11 -3.07 -8.95 5.43
C CYS A 11 -1.87 -8.08 5.88
N LEU A 12 -0.64 -8.51 5.60
CA LEU A 12 0.56 -7.73 5.88
C LEU A 12 0.58 -6.43 5.06
N ALA A 13 0.17 -6.47 3.79
CA ALA A 13 0.03 -5.28 2.97
C ALA A 13 -1.04 -4.31 3.52
N GLY A 14 -2.14 -4.82 4.06
CA GLY A 14 -3.16 -4.03 4.77
C GLY A 14 -2.60 -3.37 6.03
N LEU A 15 -1.83 -4.09 6.83
CA LEU A 15 -1.14 -3.53 8.00
C LEU A 15 -0.23 -2.37 7.61
N LEU A 16 0.58 -2.55 6.56
CA LEU A 16 1.49 -1.52 6.06
C LEU A 16 0.72 -0.26 5.63
N SER A 17 -0.41 -0.42 4.92
CA SER A 17 -1.21 0.73 4.48
C SER A 17 -1.72 1.57 5.65
N GLY A 18 -2.10 0.92 6.75
CA GLY A 18 -2.51 1.59 7.98
C GLY A 18 -1.37 2.35 8.65
N LEU A 19 -0.15 1.83 8.61
CA LEU A 19 1.03 2.50 9.17
C LEU A 19 1.35 3.84 8.51
N ASP A 20 0.73 4.20 7.38
CA ASP A 20 0.95 5.48 6.71
C ASP A 20 0.50 6.69 7.56
N THR A 21 -0.35 6.48 8.55
CA THR A 21 -0.72 7.51 9.55
C THR A 21 0.49 8.06 10.33
N SER A 22 1.61 7.32 10.42
CA SER A 22 2.84 7.80 11.03
C SER A 22 3.43 9.04 10.33
N VAL A 23 3.13 9.24 9.04
CA VAL A 23 3.59 10.41 8.27
C VAL A 23 2.99 11.72 8.81
N ASN A 24 1.73 11.68 9.28
CA ASN A 24 1.06 12.86 9.80
C ASN A 24 1.77 13.44 11.05
N ILE A 25 2.35 12.57 11.87
CA ILE A 25 3.12 12.98 13.05
C ILE A 25 4.44 13.65 12.65
N ALA A 26 4.98 13.33 11.47
CA ALA A 26 6.23 13.90 10.95
C ALA A 26 6.05 15.27 10.28
N PHE A 27 4.82 15.78 10.06
CA PHE A 27 4.58 17.02 9.33
C PHE A 27 5.37 18.24 9.89
N PRO A 28 5.40 18.51 11.21
CA PRO A 28 6.18 19.62 11.73
C PRO A 28 7.67 19.49 11.41
N ALA A 29 8.22 18.28 11.53
CA ALA A 29 9.63 18.02 11.25
C ALA A 29 9.95 18.13 9.74
N ILE A 30 9.05 17.66 8.87
CA ILE A 30 9.17 17.80 7.40
C ILE A 30 9.10 19.28 7.01
N THR A 31 8.15 20.06 7.58
CA THR A 31 8.01 21.49 7.32
C THR A 31 9.28 22.25 7.70
N ALA A 32 9.85 21.95 8.86
CA ALA A 32 11.10 22.56 9.30
C ALA A 32 12.30 22.15 8.44
N ALA A 33 12.39 20.87 8.06
CA ALA A 33 13.53 20.34 7.30
C ALA A 33 13.62 20.90 5.87
N PHE A 34 12.48 21.18 5.23
CA PHE A 34 12.43 21.75 3.87
C PHE A 34 12.22 23.26 3.86
N GLU A 35 12.15 23.90 5.04
CA GLU A 35 11.92 25.36 5.18
C GLU A 35 10.71 25.87 4.39
N ILE A 36 9.61 25.09 4.39
CA ILE A 36 8.38 25.37 3.65
C ILE A 36 7.31 26.00 4.57
N ASP A 37 6.34 26.68 3.95
CA ASP A 37 5.16 27.17 4.68
C ASP A 37 4.28 26.01 5.15
N VAL A 38 3.62 26.19 6.31
CA VAL A 38 2.67 25.22 6.87
C VAL A 38 1.54 24.90 5.89
N SER A 39 1.16 25.85 5.03
CA SER A 39 0.17 25.64 3.98
C SER A 39 0.62 24.67 2.89
N GLN A 40 1.92 24.52 2.68
CA GLN A 40 2.49 23.66 1.64
C GLN A 40 2.52 22.18 2.07
N ILE A 41 2.54 21.88 3.38
CA ILE A 41 2.62 20.50 3.88
C ILE A 41 1.41 19.64 3.44
N GLN A 42 0.27 20.26 3.18
CA GLN A 42 -0.91 19.57 2.66
C GLN A 42 -0.64 18.80 1.36
N TRP A 43 0.30 19.28 0.52
CA TRP A 43 0.65 18.64 -0.73
C TRP A 43 1.28 17.25 -0.53
N VAL A 44 1.87 16.98 0.63
CA VAL A 44 2.38 15.66 1.01
C VAL A 44 1.25 14.63 1.07
N VAL A 45 0.09 15.03 1.59
CA VAL A 45 -1.10 14.17 1.63
C VAL A 45 -1.79 14.14 0.28
N VAL A 46 -2.01 15.30 -0.33
CA VAL A 46 -2.77 15.43 -1.59
C VAL A 46 -2.09 14.64 -2.71
N SER A 47 -0.77 14.77 -2.89
CA SER A 47 -0.03 14.05 -3.93
C SER A 47 -0.18 12.53 -3.81
N PHE A 48 -0.12 12.00 -2.59
CA PHE A 48 -0.32 10.58 -2.32
C PHE A 48 -1.78 10.14 -2.51
N VAL A 49 -2.72 10.81 -1.82
CA VAL A 49 -4.13 10.39 -1.79
C VAL A 49 -4.77 10.54 -3.17
N LEU A 50 -4.51 11.63 -3.88
CA LEU A 50 -5.04 11.85 -5.22
C LEU A 50 -4.56 10.77 -6.19
N THR A 51 -3.24 10.51 -6.22
CA THR A 51 -2.68 9.47 -7.09
C THR A 51 -3.23 8.09 -6.75
N TYR A 52 -3.27 7.75 -5.46
CA TYR A 52 -3.84 6.50 -4.98
C TYR A 52 -5.30 6.34 -5.40
N SER A 53 -6.13 7.37 -5.17
CA SER A 53 -7.57 7.31 -5.47
C SER A 53 -7.87 7.17 -6.96
N VAL A 54 -7.15 7.91 -7.81
CA VAL A 54 -7.32 7.85 -9.28
C VAL A 54 -6.90 6.48 -9.83
N LEU A 55 -5.82 5.90 -9.29
CA LEU A 55 -5.27 4.64 -9.80
C LEU A 55 -5.85 3.38 -9.16
N LEU A 56 -6.63 3.49 -8.08
CA LEU A 56 -7.16 2.34 -7.34
C LEU A 56 -8.02 1.41 -8.23
N LEU A 57 -8.99 1.96 -8.95
CA LEU A 57 -9.86 1.18 -9.84
C LEU A 57 -9.12 0.63 -11.06
N PRO A 58 -8.30 1.42 -11.79
CA PRO A 58 -7.43 0.88 -12.84
C PRO A 58 -6.53 -0.25 -12.38
N ALA A 59 -5.95 -0.16 -11.17
CA ALA A 59 -5.08 -1.19 -10.59
C ALA A 59 -5.84 -2.50 -10.34
N GLY A 60 -7.06 -2.44 -9.81
CA GLY A 60 -7.92 -3.61 -9.66
C GLY A 60 -8.22 -4.29 -11.00
N ARG A 61 -8.63 -3.51 -12.01
CA ARG A 61 -8.87 -4.02 -13.37
C ARG A 61 -7.63 -4.62 -14.03
N LEU A 62 -6.46 -4.05 -13.77
CA LEU A 62 -5.20 -4.61 -14.24
C LEU A 62 -4.92 -5.95 -13.57
N GLY A 63 -5.24 -6.08 -12.28
CA GLY A 63 -5.20 -7.34 -11.54
C GLY A 63 -6.08 -8.43 -12.15
N ASP A 64 -7.30 -8.08 -12.59
CA ASP A 64 -8.20 -9.02 -13.27
C ASP A 64 -7.61 -9.56 -14.58
N ARG A 65 -6.89 -8.71 -15.32
CA ARG A 65 -6.30 -9.08 -16.63
C ARG A 65 -5.00 -9.88 -16.50
N ILE A 66 -4.06 -9.39 -15.72
CA ILE A 66 -2.68 -9.91 -15.64
C ILE A 66 -2.54 -10.94 -14.50
N GLY A 67 -3.43 -10.86 -13.50
CA GLY A 67 -3.42 -11.62 -12.27
C GLY A 67 -3.09 -10.75 -11.05
N HIS A 68 -3.96 -10.80 -10.03
CA HIS A 68 -3.85 -9.99 -8.82
C HIS A 68 -2.51 -10.19 -8.08
N GLY A 69 -1.99 -11.44 -8.08
CA GLY A 69 -0.70 -11.75 -7.44
C GLY A 69 0.47 -11.01 -8.07
N ARG A 70 0.53 -10.93 -9.41
CA ARG A 70 1.60 -10.22 -10.12
C ARG A 70 1.55 -8.72 -9.86
N ILE A 71 0.36 -8.14 -9.93
CA ILE A 71 0.17 -6.70 -9.67
C ILE A 71 0.55 -6.37 -8.24
N MET A 72 0.18 -7.22 -7.28
CA MET A 72 0.61 -7.08 -5.89
C MET A 72 2.14 -7.07 -5.76
N VAL A 73 2.85 -8.01 -6.41
CA VAL A 73 4.33 -8.06 -6.37
C VAL A 73 4.95 -6.81 -6.97
N ILE A 74 4.45 -6.34 -8.12
CA ILE A 74 4.90 -5.08 -8.73
C ILE A 74 4.67 -3.91 -7.76
N GLY A 75 3.48 -3.83 -7.16
CA GLY A 75 3.15 -2.82 -6.16
C GLY A 75 4.11 -2.83 -4.97
N ILE A 76 4.44 -4.02 -4.44
CA ILE A 76 5.37 -4.19 -3.32
C ILE A 76 6.77 -3.67 -3.69
N VAL A 77 7.29 -4.00 -4.87
CA VAL A 77 8.61 -3.54 -5.32
C VAL A 77 8.63 -2.02 -5.48
N VAL A 78 7.65 -1.45 -6.19
CA VAL A 78 7.56 0.00 -6.42
C VAL A 78 7.36 0.75 -5.10
N GLN A 79 6.58 0.20 -4.16
CA GLN A 79 6.36 0.78 -2.84
C GLN A 79 7.67 0.81 -2.01
N GLY A 80 8.45 -0.28 -2.05
CA GLY A 80 9.75 -0.33 -1.40
C GLY A 80 10.71 0.73 -1.95
N LEU A 81 10.79 0.86 -3.27
CA LEU A 81 11.58 1.91 -3.93
C LEU A 81 11.08 3.32 -3.58
N ALA A 82 9.77 3.52 -3.52
CA ALA A 82 9.17 4.80 -3.14
C ALA A 82 9.52 5.19 -1.68
N PHE A 83 9.56 4.22 -0.75
CA PHE A 83 10.00 4.49 0.62
C PHE A 83 11.47 4.88 0.71
N VAL A 84 12.35 4.20 -0.04
CA VAL A 84 13.77 4.60 -0.16
C VAL A 84 13.86 6.01 -0.73
N TRP A 85 13.10 6.30 -1.79
CA TRP A 85 13.09 7.62 -2.40
C TRP A 85 12.60 8.70 -1.43
N CYS A 86 11.50 8.47 -0.70
CA CYS A 86 11.02 9.40 0.32
C CYS A 86 12.07 9.64 1.43
N SER A 87 12.78 8.60 1.87
CA SER A 87 13.79 8.70 2.93
C SER A 87 15.06 9.42 2.50
N LEU A 88 15.36 9.47 1.19
CA LEU A 88 16.55 10.11 0.61
C LEU A 88 16.23 11.46 -0.06
N ALA A 89 15.01 11.96 0.07
CA ALA A 89 14.61 13.20 -0.59
C ALA A 89 15.39 14.41 -0.06
N SER A 90 16.03 15.14 -0.98
CA SER A 90 16.85 16.32 -0.68
C SER A 90 16.13 17.65 -0.92
N SER A 91 14.99 17.63 -1.64
CA SER A 91 14.13 18.80 -1.83
C SER A 91 12.66 18.42 -1.66
N PHE A 92 11.81 19.42 -1.39
CA PHE A 92 10.38 19.22 -1.19
C PHE A 92 9.69 18.70 -2.47
N GLU A 93 10.06 19.23 -3.64
CA GLU A 93 9.51 18.80 -4.93
C GLU A 93 9.87 17.34 -5.22
N PHE A 94 11.13 16.96 -4.93
CA PHE A 94 11.60 15.59 -5.10
C PHE A 94 10.87 14.63 -4.15
N PHE A 95 10.59 15.09 -2.93
CA PHE A 95 9.78 14.37 -1.96
C PHE A 95 8.33 14.20 -2.43
N LEU A 96 7.70 15.24 -3.01
CA LEU A 96 6.35 15.14 -3.56
C LEU A 96 6.27 14.14 -4.73
N LEU A 97 7.27 14.09 -5.61
CA LEU A 97 7.35 13.07 -6.66
C LEU A 97 7.44 11.65 -6.10
N ALA A 98 8.20 11.47 -5.03
CA ALA A 98 8.25 10.19 -4.31
C ALA A 98 6.89 9.82 -3.71
N ARG A 99 6.12 10.79 -3.18
CA ARG A 99 4.75 10.61 -2.67
C ARG A 99 3.77 10.20 -3.79
N VAL A 100 3.89 10.76 -4.98
CA VAL A 100 3.12 10.32 -6.17
C VAL A 100 3.44 8.87 -6.50
N SER A 101 4.72 8.49 -6.55
CA SER A 101 5.14 7.10 -6.77
C SER A 101 4.59 6.16 -5.69
N GLN A 102 4.62 6.59 -4.43
CA GLN A 102 4.05 5.86 -3.30
C GLN A 102 2.52 5.69 -3.44
N GLY A 103 1.79 6.72 -3.87
CA GLY A 103 0.35 6.64 -4.14
C GLY A 103 0.03 5.64 -5.25
N ALA A 104 0.80 5.66 -6.34
CA ALA A 104 0.63 4.73 -7.45
C ALA A 104 0.86 3.27 -7.03
N SER A 105 1.94 3.00 -6.30
CA SER A 105 2.24 1.66 -5.80
C SER A 105 1.22 1.17 -4.76
N MET A 106 0.73 2.05 -3.89
CA MET A 106 -0.33 1.72 -2.92
C MET A 106 -1.64 1.36 -3.64
N ALA A 107 -1.96 2.03 -4.75
CA ALA A 107 -3.10 1.67 -5.58
C ALA A 107 -2.98 0.25 -6.15
N LEU A 108 -1.79 -0.17 -6.60
CA LEU A 108 -1.54 -1.54 -7.07
C LEU A 108 -1.75 -2.56 -5.93
N ILE A 109 -1.26 -2.26 -4.74
CA ILE A 109 -1.36 -3.13 -3.56
C ILE A 109 -2.82 -3.24 -3.11
N LEU A 110 -3.46 -2.13 -2.76
CA LEU A 110 -4.82 -2.15 -2.20
C LEU A 110 -5.90 -2.43 -3.24
N GLY A 111 -5.66 -2.11 -4.51
CA GLY A 111 -6.56 -2.49 -5.61
C GLY A 111 -6.62 -4.00 -5.85
N THR A 112 -5.59 -4.75 -5.42
CA THR A 112 -5.53 -6.21 -5.59
C THR A 112 -5.72 -6.99 -4.29
N ALA A 113 -5.48 -6.39 -3.13
CA ALA A 113 -5.50 -7.06 -1.84
C ALA A 113 -6.87 -7.72 -1.50
N PRO A 114 -8.04 -7.07 -1.65
CA PRO A 114 -9.34 -7.71 -1.36
C PRO A 114 -9.60 -8.93 -2.25
N ALA A 115 -9.23 -8.85 -3.53
CA ALA A 115 -9.36 -9.97 -4.46
C ALA A 115 -8.46 -11.15 -4.04
N LEU A 116 -7.21 -10.90 -3.65
CA LEU A 116 -6.32 -11.94 -3.11
C LEU A 116 -6.88 -12.59 -1.86
N VAL A 117 -7.48 -11.80 -0.97
CA VAL A 117 -8.13 -12.31 0.25
C VAL A 117 -9.28 -13.25 -0.10
N THR A 118 -10.19 -12.83 -0.98
CA THR A 118 -11.37 -13.63 -1.37
C THR A 118 -11.00 -14.86 -2.17
N LEU A 119 -10.08 -14.77 -3.12
CA LEU A 119 -9.58 -15.88 -3.93
C LEU A 119 -8.76 -16.91 -3.12
N SER A 120 -8.28 -16.52 -1.93
CA SER A 120 -7.48 -17.38 -1.05
C SER A 120 -8.29 -18.34 -0.18
N VAL A 121 -9.61 -18.16 -0.12
CA VAL A 121 -10.50 -18.93 0.76
C VAL A 121 -11.75 -19.38 0.00
N SER A 122 -12.46 -20.39 0.54
CA SER A 122 -13.78 -20.78 0.00
C SER A 122 -14.83 -19.69 0.26
N GLU A 123 -15.84 -19.60 -0.58
CA GLU A 123 -16.91 -18.57 -0.53
C GLU A 123 -17.51 -18.41 0.87
N ARG A 124 -17.78 -19.52 1.55
CA ARG A 124 -18.30 -19.52 2.94
C ARG A 124 -17.40 -18.74 3.92
N HIS A 125 -16.11 -18.67 3.68
CA HIS A 125 -15.14 -18.02 4.58
C HIS A 125 -14.73 -16.60 4.15
N GLN A 126 -15.18 -16.13 2.97
CA GLN A 126 -14.82 -14.81 2.45
C GLN A 126 -15.17 -13.65 3.40
N PRO A 127 -16.37 -13.59 4.01
CA PRO A 127 -16.69 -12.49 4.93
C PRO A 127 -15.72 -12.44 6.13
N ARG A 128 -15.39 -13.60 6.69
CA ARG A 128 -14.43 -13.70 7.80
C ARG A 128 -13.00 -13.31 7.38
N ALA A 129 -12.59 -13.70 6.19
CA ALA A 129 -11.27 -13.37 5.64
C ALA A 129 -11.14 -11.85 5.39
N LEU A 130 -12.16 -11.22 4.82
CA LEU A 130 -12.21 -9.76 4.65
C LEU A 130 -12.24 -9.04 6.01
N GLY A 131 -12.94 -9.58 7.00
CA GLY A 131 -12.92 -9.04 8.36
C GLY A 131 -11.52 -9.07 8.98
N ILE A 132 -10.75 -10.17 8.81
CA ILE A 132 -9.36 -10.26 9.29
C ILE A 132 -8.48 -9.25 8.55
N PHE A 133 -8.63 -9.11 7.23
CA PHE A 133 -7.91 -8.11 6.45
C PHE A 133 -8.21 -6.68 6.95
N ALA A 134 -9.48 -6.35 7.19
CA ALA A 134 -9.87 -5.05 7.75
C ALA A 134 -9.28 -4.82 9.14
N MET A 135 -9.26 -5.85 10.00
CA MET A 135 -8.63 -5.78 11.34
C MET A 135 -7.13 -5.52 11.25
N THR A 136 -6.40 -6.16 10.32
CA THR A 136 -4.96 -5.90 10.15
C THR A 136 -4.70 -4.47 9.67
N THR A 137 -5.53 -3.95 8.77
CA THR A 137 -5.45 -2.54 8.33
C THR A 137 -5.73 -1.59 9.48
N ALA A 138 -6.77 -1.85 10.28
CA ALA A 138 -7.10 -1.04 11.46
C ALA A 138 -6.00 -1.08 12.53
N ALA A 139 -5.37 -2.25 12.74
CA ALA A 139 -4.22 -2.37 13.63
C ALA A 139 -3.04 -1.51 13.15
N GLY A 140 -2.79 -1.47 11.83
CA GLY A 140 -1.79 -0.56 11.24
C GLY A 140 -2.13 0.91 11.49
N LEU A 141 -3.39 1.31 11.29
CA LEU A 141 -3.87 2.67 11.57
C LEU A 141 -3.64 3.07 13.04
N ALA A 142 -3.98 2.17 13.96
CA ALA A 142 -3.80 2.42 15.39
C ALA A 142 -2.32 2.48 15.80
N ALA A 143 -1.46 1.67 15.16
CA ALA A 143 -0.03 1.62 15.46
C ALA A 143 0.76 2.76 14.78
N GLY A 144 0.25 3.33 13.69
CA GLY A 144 1.01 4.28 12.87
C GLY A 144 1.46 5.52 13.64
N ALA A 145 0.55 6.19 14.35
CA ALA A 145 0.90 7.39 15.11
C ALA A 145 1.89 7.11 16.27
N PRO A 146 1.69 6.10 17.14
CA PRO A 146 2.68 5.74 18.16
C PRO A 146 4.05 5.38 17.58
N VAL A 147 4.08 4.58 16.51
CA VAL A 147 5.34 4.21 15.83
C VAL A 147 6.03 5.43 15.26
N GLY A 148 5.28 6.31 14.57
CA GLY A 148 5.81 7.58 14.05
C GLY A 148 6.40 8.46 15.16
N GLY A 149 5.70 8.60 16.27
CA GLY A 149 6.16 9.38 17.42
C GLY A 149 7.46 8.83 18.04
N LEU A 150 7.57 7.51 18.22
CA LEU A 150 8.79 6.87 18.72
C LEU A 150 9.97 7.05 17.76
N LEU A 151 9.74 6.92 16.45
CA LEU A 151 10.78 7.12 15.45
C LEU A 151 11.32 8.55 15.44
N LEU A 152 10.43 9.55 15.54
CA LEU A 152 10.80 10.96 15.58
C LEU A 152 11.52 11.38 16.87
N GLN A 153 11.31 10.66 17.98
CA GLN A 153 12.05 10.90 19.21
C GLN A 153 13.49 10.39 19.14
N ALA A 154 13.74 9.36 18.34
CA ALA A 154 15.04 8.70 18.25
C ALA A 154 15.87 9.13 17.03
N TRP A 155 15.21 9.52 15.93
CA TRP A 155 15.82 9.84 14.64
C TRP A 155 15.05 10.96 13.92
N ASP A 156 15.59 11.39 12.77
CA ASP A 156 14.96 12.39 11.90
C ASP A 156 13.69 11.88 11.21
N TRP A 157 12.93 12.79 10.59
CA TRP A 157 11.65 12.51 9.90
C TRP A 157 11.77 11.43 8.81
N GLN A 158 12.95 11.29 8.17
CA GLN A 158 13.22 10.25 7.17
C GLN A 158 13.02 8.85 7.71
N SER A 159 13.23 8.66 9.02
CA SER A 159 13.05 7.37 9.70
C SER A 159 11.64 6.82 9.56
N VAL A 160 10.63 7.70 9.45
CA VAL A 160 9.23 7.32 9.25
C VAL A 160 9.01 6.57 7.92
N TYR A 161 9.87 6.78 6.93
CA TYR A 161 9.87 6.03 5.67
C TYR A 161 10.86 4.88 5.70
N ALA A 162 12.08 5.12 6.20
CA ALA A 162 13.18 4.17 6.21
C ALA A 162 12.83 2.87 6.94
N PHE A 163 12.11 2.93 8.09
CA PHE A 163 11.75 1.72 8.85
C PHE A 163 10.85 0.76 8.08
N ARG A 164 10.13 1.25 7.06
CA ARG A 164 9.25 0.44 6.22
C ARG A 164 10.01 -0.31 5.13
N VAL A 165 11.22 0.11 4.79
CA VAL A 165 12.03 -0.54 3.74
C VAL A 165 12.30 -2.01 4.07
N PRO A 166 12.83 -2.38 5.26
CA PRO A 166 12.99 -3.78 5.64
C PRO A 166 11.65 -4.54 5.67
N TYR A 167 10.57 -3.89 6.10
CA TYR A 167 9.24 -4.50 6.04
C TYR A 167 8.83 -4.87 4.61
N MET A 168 9.11 -3.99 3.62
CA MET A 168 8.84 -4.29 2.21
C MET A 168 9.69 -5.47 1.71
N GLY A 169 10.94 -5.58 2.17
CA GLY A 169 11.78 -6.74 1.89
C GLY A 169 11.17 -8.06 2.38
N VAL A 170 10.71 -8.09 3.63
CA VAL A 170 10.01 -9.26 4.20
C VAL A 170 8.72 -9.56 3.43
N LEU A 171 7.92 -8.54 3.11
CA LEU A 171 6.68 -8.70 2.36
C LEU A 171 6.94 -9.22 0.94
N LEU A 172 7.99 -8.75 0.27
CA LEU A 172 8.40 -9.25 -1.05
C LEU A 172 8.82 -10.71 -1.00
N VAL A 173 9.65 -11.10 -0.04
CA VAL A 173 10.05 -12.50 0.16
C VAL A 173 8.82 -13.38 0.40
N ALA A 174 7.91 -12.96 1.29
CA ALA A 174 6.67 -13.68 1.53
C ALA A 174 5.80 -13.82 0.27
N ALA A 175 5.71 -12.77 -0.56
CA ALA A 175 4.97 -12.78 -1.81
C ALA A 175 5.59 -13.74 -2.84
N LEU A 176 6.91 -13.77 -2.96
CA LEU A 176 7.63 -14.67 -3.86
C LEU A 176 7.51 -16.13 -3.41
N LEU A 177 7.68 -16.41 -2.13
CA LEU A 177 7.50 -17.76 -1.55
C LEU A 177 6.06 -18.27 -1.69
N SER A 178 5.08 -17.37 -1.63
CA SER A 178 3.66 -17.69 -1.87
C SER A 178 3.33 -17.97 -3.34
N GLY A 179 4.28 -17.80 -4.24
CA GLY A 179 4.08 -18.01 -5.67
C GLY A 179 3.23 -16.96 -6.38
N LEU A 180 2.99 -15.80 -5.77
CA LEU A 180 2.17 -14.72 -6.33
C LEU A 180 2.69 -14.17 -7.67
N HIS A 181 4.00 -14.30 -7.94
CA HIS A 181 4.64 -13.90 -9.19
C HIS A 181 4.30 -14.80 -10.37
N ARG A 182 3.76 -16.02 -10.13
CA ARG A 182 3.52 -17.02 -11.18
C ARG A 182 2.33 -16.64 -12.05
N PRO A 183 2.38 -16.93 -13.39
CA PRO A 183 1.27 -16.66 -14.30
C PRO A 183 0.02 -17.48 -13.93
N GLY A 184 -1.15 -16.85 -14.03
CA GLY A 184 -2.44 -17.51 -13.80
C GLY A 184 -2.82 -17.75 -12.34
N VAL A 185 -1.92 -17.48 -11.38
CA VAL A 185 -2.22 -17.56 -9.96
C VAL A 185 -3.09 -16.38 -9.56
N MET A 186 -4.24 -16.67 -8.93
CA MET A 186 -5.18 -15.64 -8.44
C MET A 186 -5.74 -14.73 -9.55
N LYS A 187 -6.13 -15.32 -10.68
CA LYS A 187 -6.85 -14.63 -11.75
C LYS A 187 -8.36 -14.74 -11.51
N SER A 188 -9.10 -13.66 -11.63
CA SER A 188 -10.57 -13.71 -11.59
C SER A 188 -11.11 -14.48 -12.79
N LYS A 189 -12.15 -15.29 -12.55
CA LYS A 189 -12.84 -16.04 -13.62
C LYS A 189 -13.96 -15.25 -14.30
N GLN A 190 -14.26 -14.04 -13.81
CA GLN A 190 -15.35 -13.23 -14.38
C GLN A 190 -14.91 -12.56 -15.68
N PRO A 191 -15.67 -12.72 -16.81
CA PRO A 191 -15.44 -11.93 -18.01
C PRO A 191 -15.71 -10.45 -17.69
N LEU A 192 -14.81 -9.59 -18.15
CA LEU A 192 -14.93 -8.14 -18.01
C LEU A 192 -16.02 -7.63 -18.96
N ASP A 193 -17.20 -7.41 -18.44
CA ASP A 193 -18.21 -6.60 -19.11
C ASP A 193 -17.86 -5.10 -18.95
N LEU A 194 -17.05 -4.59 -19.88
CA LEU A 194 -16.64 -3.20 -19.95
C LEU A 194 -17.82 -2.24 -20.07
N PHE A 195 -18.95 -2.70 -20.65
CA PHE A 195 -20.16 -1.91 -20.83
C PHE A 195 -20.98 -1.76 -19.54
N LEU A 196 -21.11 -2.80 -18.74
CA LEU A 196 -21.84 -2.73 -17.46
C LEU A 196 -21.10 -1.90 -16.39
N SER A 197 -19.77 -1.82 -16.47
CA SER A 197 -18.95 -0.99 -15.56
C SER A 197 -19.05 0.52 -15.83
N LEU A 198 -19.47 0.93 -17.03
CA LEU A 198 -19.67 2.35 -17.39
C LEU A 198 -21.08 2.88 -17.09
N ILE A 199 -22.04 1.98 -16.88
CA ILE A 199 -23.46 2.33 -16.69
C ILE A 199 -23.87 2.37 -15.21
N HIS A 200 -23.03 1.83 -14.31
CA HIS A 200 -23.30 1.76 -12.85
C HIS A 200 -22.40 2.70 -12.03
N ILE A 201 -22.07 3.89 -12.54
CA ILE A 201 -21.59 5.01 -11.72
C ILE A 201 -22.75 5.95 -11.47
#